data_258c77c974205772f77acc0a42e9a019
#
_entry.id   258c77c974205772f77acc0a42e9a019
#
_cell.length_a   1.000
_cell.length_b   1.000
_cell.length_c   1.000
_cell.angle_alpha   90.00
_cell.angle_beta   90.00
_cell.angle_gamma   90.00
#
_symmetry.space_group_name_H-M   'P 1'
#
loop_
_entity.id
_entity.type
_entity.pdbx_description
1 polymer ?
#
loop_
_entity_poly.entity_id
_entity_poly.type
_entity_poly.pdbx_seq_one_letter_code
_entity_poly.pdbx_strand_id
1 'polypeptide(L)'
;MEQVQITDETSSLEEKTVLDVKDLSVTRSGKLVLEDINLEIKSGEFVGLVGPNGSGKSTLMLSILGILKAQKGSVRIYGSPPLSRNQIGKIGWVSQAAANLKKDIRITVKELVKLGTINTKNMFFRSKKEQHSAVESAIKMVGMEGYKNTDVSKLSGGQR
;
A
#
# COMPACT_ATOMS: atom_id res chain seq x y z
N MET A 1 -54.20 -14.79 -0.57
CA MET A 1 -53.19 -14.39 0.41
C MET A 1 -51.90 -15.01 -0.01
N GLU A 2 -51.09 -14.24 -0.72
CA GLU A 2 -49.83 -14.71 -1.29
C GLU A 2 -48.71 -14.30 -0.30
N GLN A 3 -48.05 -15.30 0.27
CA GLN A 3 -46.94 -15.07 1.20
C GLN A 3 -45.70 -14.72 0.39
N VAL A 4 -45.20 -13.49 0.58
CA VAL A 4 -43.90 -13.05 0.10
C VAL A 4 -42.84 -13.72 0.95
N GLN A 5 -42.13 -14.70 0.38
CA GLN A 5 -40.89 -15.23 0.95
C GLN A 5 -39.78 -14.22 0.70
N ILE A 6 -39.34 -13.55 1.77
CA ILE A 6 -38.09 -12.78 1.77
C ILE A 6 -36.97 -13.80 1.94
N THR A 7 -36.30 -14.14 0.85
CA THR A 7 -35.05 -14.87 0.88
C THR A 7 -33.97 -13.88 1.35
N ASP A 8 -33.53 -14.08 2.57
CA ASP A 8 -32.40 -13.36 3.18
C ASP A 8 -31.10 -13.86 2.54
N GLU A 9 -30.74 -13.30 1.38
CA GLU A 9 -29.42 -13.45 0.77
C GLU A 9 -28.42 -12.49 1.41
N THR A 10 -28.21 -12.62 2.71
CA THR A 10 -26.94 -12.20 3.31
C THR A 10 -25.89 -13.23 2.93
N SER A 11 -25.39 -13.11 1.69
CA SER A 11 -24.16 -13.81 1.30
C SER A 11 -23.08 -13.46 2.31
N SER A 12 -22.65 -14.44 3.11
CA SER A 12 -21.48 -14.40 3.95
C SER A 12 -20.29 -14.01 3.07
N LEU A 13 -19.95 -12.71 3.04
CA LEU A 13 -18.64 -12.24 2.59
C LEU A 13 -17.67 -12.89 3.56
N GLU A 14 -17.06 -14.00 3.17
CA GLU A 14 -15.93 -14.57 3.91
C GLU A 14 -14.95 -13.43 4.13
N GLU A 15 -14.81 -13.01 5.37
CA GLU A 15 -13.92 -11.93 5.78
C GLU A 15 -12.48 -12.38 5.50
N LYS A 16 -12.04 -12.13 4.29
CA LYS A 16 -10.73 -12.59 3.81
C LYS A 16 -9.63 -11.85 4.54
N THR A 17 -8.81 -12.58 5.29
CA THR A 17 -7.59 -12.04 5.90
C THR A 17 -6.64 -11.51 4.83
N VAL A 18 -6.33 -10.22 4.92
CA VAL A 18 -5.42 -9.50 4.04
C VAL A 18 -4.01 -9.47 4.61
N LEU A 19 -3.89 -9.28 5.91
CA LEU A 19 -2.62 -9.28 6.64
C LEU A 19 -2.74 -10.20 7.85
N ASP A 20 -1.78 -11.09 8.02
CA ASP A 20 -1.60 -11.95 9.19
C ASP A 20 -0.16 -11.83 9.69
N VAL A 21 0.01 -11.33 10.91
CA VAL A 21 1.28 -11.18 11.61
C VAL A 21 1.23 -12.03 12.86
N LYS A 22 2.18 -12.95 13.03
CA LYS A 22 2.25 -13.87 14.17
C LYS A 22 3.61 -13.81 14.84
N ASP A 23 3.58 -13.57 16.16
CA ASP A 23 4.73 -13.61 17.08
C ASP A 23 5.94 -12.81 16.58
N LEU A 24 5.65 -11.68 15.90
CA LEU A 24 6.66 -10.89 15.21
C LEU A 24 7.56 -10.17 16.19
N SER A 25 8.85 -10.52 16.20
CA SER A 25 9.86 -9.82 16.99
C SER A 25 10.97 -9.29 16.07
N VAL A 26 11.33 -8.02 16.29
CA VAL A 26 12.29 -7.30 15.46
C VAL A 26 13.29 -6.53 16.31
N THR A 27 14.57 -6.75 16.06
CA THR A 27 15.66 -5.97 16.65
C THR A 27 16.19 -4.96 15.63
N ARG A 28 16.52 -3.76 16.09
CA ARG A 28 17.15 -2.73 15.28
C ARG A 28 18.33 -2.12 16.04
N SER A 29 19.50 -2.10 15.42
CA SER A 29 20.74 -1.61 16.05
C SER A 29 21.02 -2.25 17.42
N GLY A 30 20.82 -3.57 17.52
CA GLY A 30 21.04 -4.33 18.77
C GLY A 30 19.96 -4.21 19.83
N LYS A 31 18.92 -3.41 19.60
CA LYS A 31 17.79 -3.25 20.55
C LYS A 31 16.54 -3.92 20.02
N LEU A 32 15.87 -4.68 20.88
CA LEU A 32 14.54 -5.23 20.61
C LEU A 32 13.55 -4.06 20.50
N VAL A 33 12.89 -3.92 19.36
CA VAL A 33 11.96 -2.81 19.06
C VAL A 33 10.53 -3.30 19.01
N LEU A 34 10.32 -4.51 18.49
CA LEU A 34 9.02 -5.17 18.46
C LEU A 34 9.21 -6.54 19.14
N GLU A 35 8.26 -6.90 19.99
CA GLU A 35 8.26 -8.16 20.71
C GLU A 35 6.88 -8.80 20.64
N ASP A 36 6.85 -10.03 20.13
CA ASP A 36 5.68 -10.92 20.05
C ASP A 36 4.40 -10.23 19.54
N ILE A 37 4.54 -9.40 18.48
CA ILE A 37 3.42 -8.68 17.88
C ILE A 37 2.55 -9.65 17.08
N ASN A 38 1.26 -9.63 17.41
CA ASN A 38 0.21 -10.35 16.70
C ASN A 38 -0.80 -9.34 16.15
N LEU A 39 -1.10 -9.42 14.84
CA LEU A 39 -2.02 -8.51 14.17
C LEU A 39 -2.67 -9.22 13.00
N GLU A 40 -3.97 -9.17 12.93
CA GLU A 40 -4.75 -9.61 11.78
C GLU A 40 -5.53 -8.43 11.21
N ILE A 41 -5.55 -8.29 9.87
CA ILE A 41 -6.37 -7.31 9.17
C ILE A 41 -7.16 -8.02 8.08
N LYS A 42 -8.46 -7.77 8.06
CA LYS A 42 -9.40 -8.33 7.09
C LYS A 42 -9.63 -7.38 5.92
N SER A 43 -10.19 -7.90 4.85
CA SER A 43 -10.55 -7.09 3.69
C SER A 43 -11.58 -6.03 4.05
N GLY A 44 -11.35 -4.79 3.60
CA GLY A 44 -12.23 -3.65 3.87
C GLY A 44 -11.96 -2.92 5.19
N GLU A 45 -11.09 -3.44 6.06
CA GLU A 45 -10.75 -2.74 7.30
C GLU A 45 -9.84 -1.54 7.08
N PHE A 46 -10.07 -0.50 7.86
CA PHE A 46 -9.18 0.65 8.02
C PHE A 46 -8.55 0.60 9.41
N VAL A 47 -7.23 0.50 9.47
CA VAL A 47 -6.48 0.34 10.73
C VAL A 47 -5.57 1.54 10.97
N GLY A 48 -5.73 2.18 12.14
CA GLY A 48 -4.88 3.27 12.61
C GLY A 48 -3.80 2.76 13.56
N LEU A 49 -2.52 3.01 13.24
CA LEU A 49 -1.39 2.70 14.12
C LEU A 49 -0.95 3.96 14.86
N VAL A 50 -1.29 4.06 16.14
CA VAL A 50 -1.01 5.22 16.98
C VAL A 50 0.01 4.91 18.08
N GLY A 51 0.72 5.91 18.54
CA GLY A 51 1.72 5.80 19.60
C GLY A 51 2.79 6.90 19.53
N PRO A 52 3.61 7.08 20.58
CA PRO A 52 4.66 8.09 20.62
C PRO A 52 5.75 7.85 19.58
N ASN A 53 6.57 8.87 19.33
CA ASN A 53 7.76 8.71 18.48
C ASN A 53 8.73 7.72 19.14
N GLY A 54 9.29 6.83 18.33
CA GLY A 54 10.18 5.77 18.80
C GLY A 54 9.46 4.48 19.27
N SER A 55 8.13 4.41 19.29
CA SER A 55 7.37 3.22 19.73
C SER A 55 7.39 2.02 18.77
N GLY A 56 8.16 2.09 17.67
CA GLY A 56 8.27 0.97 16.73
C GLY A 56 7.29 0.99 15.56
N LYS A 57 6.40 1.99 15.41
CA LYS A 57 5.41 2.06 14.31
C LYS A 57 6.04 1.88 12.93
N SER A 58 7.06 2.64 12.62
CA SER A 58 7.76 2.53 11.33
C SER A 58 8.48 1.19 11.18
N THR A 59 8.98 0.62 12.29
CA THR A 59 9.61 -0.71 12.29
C THR A 59 8.57 -1.77 11.94
N LEU A 60 7.38 -1.72 12.53
CA LEU A 60 6.28 -2.63 12.23
C LEU A 60 5.88 -2.53 10.74
N MET A 61 5.63 -1.32 10.24
CA MET A 61 5.27 -1.11 8.84
C MET A 61 6.33 -1.65 7.87
N LEU A 62 7.60 -1.36 8.13
CA LEU A 62 8.70 -1.85 7.29
C LEU A 62 8.86 -3.37 7.36
N SER A 63 8.54 -3.98 8.50
CA SER A 63 8.57 -5.45 8.66
C SER A 63 7.39 -6.10 7.93
N ILE A 64 6.21 -5.51 8.00
CA ILE A 64 5.03 -5.95 7.22
C ILE A 64 5.33 -5.90 5.72
N LEU A 65 6.00 -4.85 5.26
CA LEU A 65 6.41 -4.72 3.86
C LEU A 65 7.56 -5.67 3.46
N GLY A 66 8.18 -6.36 4.43
CA GLY A 66 9.34 -7.23 4.19
C GLY A 66 10.65 -6.49 3.95
N ILE A 67 10.70 -5.18 4.16
CA ILE A 67 11.91 -4.36 4.04
C ILE A 67 12.84 -4.62 5.24
N LEU A 68 12.27 -4.80 6.43
CA LEU A 68 12.99 -5.23 7.62
C LEU A 68 12.71 -6.71 7.89
N LYS A 69 13.78 -7.47 8.09
CA LYS A 69 13.69 -8.89 8.40
C LYS A 69 13.34 -9.09 9.87
N ALA A 70 12.33 -9.90 10.13
CA ALA A 70 12.01 -10.35 11.47
C ALA A 70 13.06 -11.35 11.99
N GLN A 71 13.29 -11.36 13.30
CA GLN A 71 14.09 -12.37 13.98
C GLN A 71 13.23 -13.57 14.35
N LYS A 72 11.99 -13.32 14.77
CA LYS A 72 10.99 -14.33 15.09
C LYS A 72 9.66 -13.98 14.45
N GLY A 73 8.80 -14.97 14.36
CA GLY A 73 7.46 -14.82 13.86
C GLY A 73 7.34 -14.81 12.35
N SER A 74 6.18 -14.47 11.86
CA SER A 74 5.88 -14.46 10.43
C SER A 74 4.94 -13.33 10.05
N VAL A 75 5.07 -12.90 8.79
CA VAL A 75 4.14 -11.96 8.15
C VAL A 75 3.62 -12.60 6.88
N ARG A 76 2.32 -12.57 6.69
CA ARG A 76 1.64 -13.02 5.47
C ARG A 76 0.71 -11.93 4.98
N ILE A 77 0.78 -11.61 3.69
CA ILE A 77 -0.12 -10.69 3.02
C ILE A 77 -0.83 -11.48 1.93
N TYR A 78 -2.15 -11.52 1.97
CA TYR A 78 -2.98 -12.39 1.11
C TYR A 78 -2.46 -13.85 1.14
N GLY A 79 -2.10 -14.35 2.33
CA GLY A 79 -1.60 -15.71 2.55
C GLY A 79 -0.16 -15.98 2.10
N SER A 80 0.54 -15.00 1.51
CA SER A 80 1.92 -15.16 1.00
C SER A 80 2.91 -14.29 1.77
N PRO A 81 4.19 -14.68 1.87
CA PRO A 81 5.23 -13.84 2.47
C PRO A 81 5.33 -12.48 1.76
N PRO A 82 5.74 -11.42 2.48
CA PRO A 82 6.02 -10.12 1.86
C PRO A 82 7.05 -10.23 0.72
N LEU A 83 6.96 -9.33 -0.26
CA LEU A 83 7.84 -9.29 -1.45
C LEU A 83 7.77 -10.53 -2.35
N SER A 84 6.86 -11.48 -2.09
CA SER A 84 6.66 -12.59 -3.02
C SER A 84 6.09 -12.11 -4.36
N ARG A 85 6.34 -12.89 -5.44
CA ARG A 85 5.83 -12.55 -6.77
C ARG A 85 4.32 -12.34 -6.82
N ASN A 86 3.58 -13.02 -5.94
CA ASN A 86 2.12 -12.92 -5.84
C ASN A 86 1.64 -11.58 -5.25
N GLN A 87 2.55 -10.77 -4.68
CA GLN A 87 2.24 -9.46 -4.07
C GLN A 87 2.49 -8.29 -5.02
N ILE A 88 3.15 -8.52 -6.15
CA ILE A 88 3.47 -7.46 -7.11
C ILE A 88 2.19 -6.80 -7.60
N GLY A 89 2.09 -5.48 -7.37
CA GLY A 89 0.93 -4.66 -7.75
C GLY A 89 -0.28 -4.73 -6.80
N LYS A 90 -0.20 -5.49 -5.69
CA LYS A 90 -1.28 -5.58 -4.71
C LYS A 90 -1.07 -4.71 -3.46
N ILE A 91 0.15 -4.24 -3.25
CA ILE A 91 0.51 -3.43 -2.08
C ILE A 91 0.91 -2.05 -2.58
N GLY A 92 0.24 -1.02 -2.07
CA GLY A 92 0.64 0.38 -2.22
C GLY A 92 1.32 0.85 -0.93
N TRP A 93 2.44 1.54 -1.07
CA TRP A 93 3.15 2.14 0.05
C TRP A 93 3.43 3.61 -0.20
N VAL A 94 2.95 4.47 0.70
CA VAL A 94 3.28 5.90 0.70
C VAL A 94 4.16 6.18 1.92
N SER A 95 5.44 6.46 1.68
CA SER A 95 6.38 6.77 2.76
C SER A 95 6.24 8.23 3.21
N GLN A 96 6.60 8.51 4.46
CA GLN A 96 6.70 9.89 4.95
C GLN A 96 7.68 10.74 4.10
N ALA A 97 8.72 10.12 3.56
CA ALA A 97 9.68 10.78 2.68
C ALA A 97 9.08 11.19 1.32
N ALA A 98 7.98 10.57 0.90
CA ALA A 98 7.30 10.93 -0.35
C ALA A 98 6.76 12.37 -0.33
N ALA A 99 6.39 12.88 0.85
CA ALA A 99 6.00 14.28 1.03
C ALA A 99 7.18 15.27 0.88
N ASN A 100 8.42 14.79 1.00
CA ASN A 100 9.66 15.59 0.96
C ASN A 100 10.44 15.36 -0.34
N LEU A 101 9.76 15.26 -1.48
CA LEU A 101 10.44 15.24 -2.78
C LEU A 101 11.34 16.47 -2.89
N LYS A 102 12.62 16.24 -3.18
CA LYS A 102 13.59 17.32 -3.35
C LYS A 102 13.09 18.28 -4.43
N LYS A 103 13.12 19.57 -4.14
CA LYS A 103 12.67 20.64 -5.06
C LYS A 103 13.42 20.68 -6.39
N ASP A 104 14.55 19.98 -6.46
CA ASP A 104 15.40 19.92 -7.67
C ASP A 104 14.89 18.92 -8.73
N ILE A 105 13.93 18.07 -8.37
CA ILE A 105 13.35 17.10 -9.31
C ILE A 105 12.23 17.80 -10.08
N ARG A 106 12.51 18.16 -11.33
CA ARG A 106 11.53 18.72 -12.26
C ARG A 106 10.79 17.57 -12.99
N ILE A 107 9.71 17.12 -12.38
CA ILE A 107 8.86 16.06 -12.93
C ILE A 107 7.40 16.48 -12.78
N THR A 108 6.60 16.29 -13.80
CA THR A 108 5.15 16.54 -13.74
C THR A 108 4.40 15.43 -13.01
N VAL A 109 3.20 15.73 -12.51
CA VAL A 109 2.30 14.71 -11.91
C VAL A 109 2.13 13.52 -12.84
N LYS A 110 1.88 13.77 -14.13
CA LYS A 110 1.70 12.71 -15.14
C LYS A 110 2.95 11.83 -15.28
N GLU A 111 4.13 12.43 -15.32
CA GLU A 111 5.39 11.67 -15.42
C GLU A 111 5.64 10.86 -14.15
N LEU A 112 5.39 11.42 -12.97
CA LEU A 112 5.52 10.71 -11.70
C LEU A 112 4.57 9.49 -11.65
N VAL A 113 3.30 9.68 -11.96
CA VAL A 113 2.31 8.59 -11.99
C VAL A 113 2.70 7.53 -13.04
N LYS A 114 3.26 7.95 -14.17
CA LYS A 114 3.75 7.05 -15.21
C LYS A 114 4.86 6.12 -14.69
N LEU A 115 5.74 6.58 -13.79
CA LEU A 115 6.75 5.71 -13.17
C LEU A 115 6.11 4.55 -12.40
N GLY A 116 4.99 4.79 -11.71
CA GLY A 116 4.23 3.76 -11.00
C GLY A 116 3.61 2.68 -11.90
N THR A 117 3.49 2.93 -13.20
CA THR A 117 2.97 1.94 -14.16
C THR A 117 4.05 0.98 -14.67
N ILE A 118 5.31 1.23 -14.35
CA ILE A 118 6.44 0.40 -14.79
C ILE A 118 6.61 -0.74 -13.80
N ASN A 119 6.47 -1.97 -14.26
CA ASN A 119 6.80 -3.17 -13.51
C ASN A 119 7.58 -4.16 -14.39
N THR A 120 8.23 -5.15 -13.76
CA THR A 120 9.06 -6.13 -14.45
C THR A 120 8.31 -6.93 -15.53
N LYS A 121 7.00 -7.10 -15.40
CA LYS A 121 6.17 -7.79 -16.40
C LYS A 121 5.79 -6.88 -17.57
N ASN A 122 5.68 -5.57 -17.33
CA ASN A 122 5.17 -4.59 -18.31
C ASN A 122 6.26 -3.80 -19.00
N MET A 123 7.53 -3.93 -18.59
CA MET A 123 8.63 -3.16 -19.14
C MET A 123 8.82 -3.37 -20.65
N PHE A 124 8.41 -4.55 -21.16
CA PHE A 124 8.58 -4.93 -22.57
C PHE A 124 7.28 -5.09 -23.38
N PHE A 125 6.11 -5.17 -22.72
CA PHE A 125 4.90 -5.64 -23.42
C PHE A 125 3.64 -4.80 -23.22
N ARG A 126 3.67 -3.71 -22.44
CA ARG A 126 2.49 -2.85 -22.30
C ARG A 126 2.39 -1.87 -23.44
N SER A 127 1.24 -1.85 -24.12
CA SER A 127 1.01 -0.86 -25.18
C SER A 127 1.03 0.56 -24.59
N LYS A 128 1.54 1.54 -25.35
CA LYS A 128 1.52 2.95 -24.95
C LYS A 128 0.12 3.43 -24.61
N LYS A 129 -0.91 2.88 -25.25
CA LYS A 129 -2.33 3.21 -25.03
C LYS A 129 -2.81 2.74 -23.65
N GLU A 130 -2.49 1.51 -23.24
CA GLU A 130 -2.85 0.96 -21.92
C GLU A 130 -2.13 1.70 -20.79
N GLN A 131 -0.86 2.03 -20.97
CA GLN A 131 -0.11 2.83 -20.02
C GLN A 131 -0.74 4.22 -19.86
N HIS A 132 -1.09 4.88 -20.96
CA HIS A 132 -1.74 6.18 -20.94
C HIS A 132 -3.09 6.12 -20.20
N SER A 133 -3.93 5.15 -20.52
CA SER A 133 -5.22 4.94 -19.84
C SER A 133 -5.07 4.71 -18.34
N ALA A 134 -4.10 3.90 -17.90
CA ALA A 134 -3.83 3.65 -16.49
C ALA A 134 -3.38 4.93 -15.76
N VAL A 135 -2.54 5.75 -16.38
CA VAL A 135 -2.08 7.03 -15.82
C VAL A 135 -3.24 8.02 -15.68
N GLU A 136 -4.07 8.20 -16.71
CA GLU A 136 -5.21 9.12 -16.66
C GLU A 136 -6.24 8.65 -15.61
N SER A 137 -6.50 7.34 -15.50
CA SER A 137 -7.39 6.77 -14.49
C SER A 137 -6.88 7.00 -13.06
N ALA A 138 -5.57 6.82 -12.82
CA ALA A 138 -4.98 7.05 -11.52
C ALA A 138 -5.04 8.53 -11.11
N ILE A 139 -4.75 9.44 -12.03
CA ILE A 139 -4.85 10.89 -11.80
C ILE A 139 -6.29 11.30 -11.48
N LYS A 140 -7.27 10.75 -12.20
CA LYS A 140 -8.69 10.99 -12.00
C LYS A 140 -9.16 10.47 -10.63
N MET A 141 -8.69 9.29 -10.22
CA MET A 141 -9.06 8.67 -8.94
C MET A 141 -8.74 9.58 -7.73
N VAL A 142 -7.70 10.40 -7.84
CA VAL A 142 -7.28 11.32 -6.78
C VAL A 142 -7.69 12.79 -7.05
N GLY A 143 -8.50 13.06 -8.10
CA GLY A 143 -9.00 14.40 -8.43
C GLY A 143 -7.91 15.38 -8.89
N MET A 144 -6.84 14.87 -9.52
CA MET A 144 -5.66 15.67 -9.90
C MET A 144 -5.60 16.00 -11.41
N GLU A 145 -6.70 15.86 -12.16
CA GLU A 145 -6.73 16.07 -13.60
C GLU A 145 -6.25 17.47 -14.02
N GLY A 146 -6.65 18.51 -13.26
CA GLY A 146 -6.24 19.88 -13.50
C GLY A 146 -4.75 20.14 -13.29
N TYR A 147 -4.07 19.24 -12.56
CA TYR A 147 -2.66 19.38 -12.19
C TYR A 147 -1.73 18.42 -12.93
N LYS A 148 -2.23 17.62 -13.86
CA LYS A 148 -1.47 16.54 -14.51
C LYS A 148 -0.16 16.99 -15.18
N ASN A 149 -0.12 18.22 -15.68
CA ASN A 149 1.05 18.81 -16.32
C ASN A 149 1.82 19.76 -15.37
N THR A 150 1.40 19.87 -14.12
CA THR A 150 2.06 20.71 -13.11
C THR A 150 3.28 19.99 -12.56
N ASP A 151 4.36 20.71 -12.38
CA ASP A 151 5.56 20.22 -11.70
C ASP A 151 5.20 19.86 -10.25
N VAL A 152 5.60 18.67 -9.81
CA VAL A 152 5.30 18.16 -8.45
C VAL A 152 5.89 19.07 -7.36
N SER A 153 6.99 19.75 -7.64
CA SER A 153 7.60 20.72 -6.70
C SER A 153 6.70 21.92 -6.39
N LYS A 154 5.76 22.25 -7.29
CA LYS A 154 4.81 23.37 -7.16
C LYS A 154 3.51 22.98 -6.46
N LEU A 155 3.29 21.72 -6.16
CA LEU A 155 2.10 21.23 -5.46
C LEU A 155 2.18 21.58 -3.97
N SER A 156 1.00 21.81 -3.36
CA SER A 156 0.88 21.93 -1.90
C SER A 156 1.15 20.59 -1.20
N GLY A 157 1.38 20.62 0.12
CA GLY A 157 1.64 19.40 0.90
C GLY A 157 0.51 18.35 0.81
N GLY A 158 -0.74 18.82 0.76
CA GLY A 158 -1.90 17.93 0.62
C GLY A 158 -2.13 17.40 -0.80
N GLN A 159 -1.54 18.04 -1.81
CA GLN A 159 -1.61 17.60 -3.22
C GLN A 159 -0.47 16.66 -3.61
N ARG A 160 0.55 16.53 -2.77
CA ARG A 160 1.69 15.60 -2.94
C ARG A 160 1.38 14.26 -2.32
#